data_76f1928b877a0b2cc34204a9cd375b60
#
_entry.id   76f1928b877a0b2cc34204a9cd375b60
#
_cell.length_a   1.000
_cell.length_b   1.000
_cell.length_c   1.000
_cell.angle_alpha   90.00
_cell.angle_beta   90.00
_cell.angle_gamma   90.00
#
_symmetry.space_group_name_H-M   'P 1'
#
loop_
_entity.id
_entity.type
_entity.pdbx_description
1 polymer ?
#
loop_
_entity_poly.entity_id
_entity_poly.type
_entity_poly.pdbx_seq_one_letter_code
_entity_poly.pdbx_strand_id
1 'polypeptide(L)'
;FNDKCEKYSKKYGNFLAVDDENLKFFVSANLTLFDFDEKEATKEFANLKKEYDNIFNLESNHPFEWRFEFPEILDDDGNFKGFDLIIGNPPYIRQEELKELKSHLAKNYKVYKGTSDIYTYFYELGFNVLKDRGGVLSYITSNKYTRAGYGEALREFLLKNVKFLEYTDLNGIKVFDSATVDTSILCFEKSKSKDNKFKYLALSNEILKTCAYNIGLYKDFAEFSQNSLSKESFTFSDENTSALKAKIERIGTPLKEWYGLNINYGIKTGLNEAFIITTEKRNEILANCKDEAEKERTAKLIRKMLRGRDIKRYSYEWAGLWVIFIPWHFPNVEKPKTMLENEQDLKEQYPSLYKHLLSHKERLSKRNKEETGIRYEWYCLQRWGANYYQEFEKEKLGWQRITQEPSFILEKEYILLDSMAFMVANSKNELKYLLGFLN
;
A
#
# COMPACT_ATOMS: atom_id res chain seq x y z
N PHE A 1 25.66 -18.22 -6.75
CA PHE A 1 26.99 -18.63 -6.30
C PHE A 1 27.05 -20.14 -6.12
N ASN A 2 26.21 -20.75 -5.26
CA ASN A 2 26.20 -22.19 -4.98
C ASN A 2 26.11 -23.06 -6.24
N ASP A 3 25.23 -22.74 -7.19
CA ASP A 3 25.11 -23.46 -8.46
C ASP A 3 26.41 -23.46 -9.29
N LYS A 4 27.17 -22.37 -9.20
CA LYS A 4 28.46 -22.23 -9.89
C LYS A 4 29.54 -23.08 -9.20
N CYS A 5 29.55 -23.08 -7.87
CA CYS A 5 30.43 -23.94 -7.08
C CYS A 5 30.16 -25.41 -7.35
N GLU A 6 28.88 -25.81 -7.43
CA GLU A 6 28.48 -27.16 -7.77
C GLU A 6 28.93 -27.57 -9.20
N LYS A 7 28.78 -26.67 -10.18
CA LYS A 7 29.28 -26.90 -11.56
C LYS A 7 30.80 -27.03 -11.62
N TYR A 8 31.51 -26.16 -10.89
CA TYR A 8 32.95 -26.21 -10.76
C TYR A 8 33.40 -27.58 -10.19
N SER A 9 32.78 -27.98 -9.05
CA SER A 9 33.06 -29.21 -8.36
C SER A 9 32.79 -30.43 -9.25
N LYS A 10 31.73 -30.46 -10.04
CA LYS A 10 31.42 -31.50 -10.99
C LYS A 10 32.44 -31.61 -12.14
N LYS A 11 33.02 -30.49 -12.55
CA LYS A 11 33.96 -30.40 -13.68
C LYS A 11 35.42 -30.63 -13.27
N TYR A 12 35.84 -30.13 -12.13
CA TYR A 12 37.23 -30.07 -11.70
C TYR A 12 37.48 -30.68 -10.31
N GLY A 13 36.45 -31.18 -9.65
CA GLY A 13 36.54 -31.59 -8.24
C GLY A 13 36.82 -30.36 -7.35
N ASN A 14 37.63 -30.56 -6.34
CA ASN A 14 38.07 -29.48 -5.45
C ASN A 14 39.53 -29.06 -5.69
N PHE A 15 40.02 -29.20 -6.92
CA PHE A 15 41.44 -29.06 -7.29
C PHE A 15 42.13 -27.82 -6.70
N LEU A 16 41.53 -26.65 -6.76
CA LEU A 16 42.09 -25.42 -6.19
C LEU A 16 41.44 -24.99 -4.87
N ALA A 17 40.37 -25.64 -4.46
CA ALA A 17 39.66 -25.27 -3.22
C ALA A 17 40.27 -25.88 -1.98
N VAL A 18 41.22 -26.82 -2.11
CA VAL A 18 41.86 -27.56 -0.99
C VAL A 18 42.57 -26.60 -0.04
N ASP A 19 43.21 -25.55 -0.59
CA ASP A 19 44.00 -24.58 0.17
C ASP A 19 43.18 -23.31 0.52
N ASP A 20 41.94 -23.21 0.06
CA ASP A 20 41.06 -22.05 0.38
C ASP A 20 39.98 -22.46 1.37
N GLU A 21 40.19 -22.16 2.64
CA GLU A 21 39.30 -22.53 3.75
C GLU A 21 37.85 -22.04 3.55
N ASN A 22 37.66 -20.92 2.86
CA ASN A 22 36.34 -20.36 2.66
C ASN A 22 35.57 -21.06 1.54
N LEU A 23 36.24 -21.41 0.44
CA LEU A 23 35.61 -21.99 -0.73
C LEU A 23 35.49 -23.53 -0.66
N LYS A 24 36.35 -24.23 0.07
CA LYS A 24 36.21 -25.69 0.24
C LYS A 24 34.90 -26.08 0.92
N PHE A 25 34.30 -25.19 1.66
CA PHE A 25 33.00 -25.37 2.29
C PHE A 25 31.87 -25.47 1.27
N PHE A 26 31.99 -24.82 0.12
CA PHE A 26 30.98 -24.79 -0.93
C PHE A 26 31.30 -25.75 -2.11
N VAL A 27 32.51 -26.23 -2.19
CA VAL A 27 32.97 -27.10 -3.26
C VAL A 27 33.10 -28.52 -2.72
N SER A 28 32.24 -29.44 -3.14
CA SER A 28 32.27 -30.81 -2.67
C SER A 28 33.55 -31.52 -3.09
N ALA A 29 34.05 -32.44 -2.23
CA ALA A 29 35.29 -33.17 -2.43
C ALA A 29 35.21 -34.30 -3.50
N ASN A 30 34.62 -34.03 -4.64
CA ASN A 30 34.59 -34.99 -5.75
C ASN A 30 35.92 -34.90 -6.53
N LEU A 31 36.79 -35.85 -6.34
CA LEU A 31 38.01 -36.01 -7.14
C LEU A 31 37.61 -36.44 -8.54
N THR A 32 38.01 -35.69 -9.55
CA THR A 32 37.90 -36.10 -10.94
C THR A 32 39.10 -36.98 -11.30
N LEU A 33 38.82 -38.14 -11.94
CA LEU A 33 39.85 -39.05 -12.42
C LEU A 33 40.31 -38.75 -13.87
N PHE A 34 39.82 -37.65 -14.45
CA PHE A 34 40.04 -37.26 -15.84
C PHE A 34 40.96 -36.08 -15.96
N ASP A 35 41.79 -36.03 -17.00
CA ASP A 35 42.59 -34.88 -17.36
C ASP A 35 41.67 -33.67 -17.67
N PHE A 36 41.94 -32.55 -17.07
CA PHE A 36 41.26 -31.27 -17.31
C PHE A 36 42.28 -30.16 -17.56
N ASP A 37 41.85 -29.09 -18.21
CA ASP A 37 42.72 -27.92 -18.43
C ASP A 37 42.91 -27.15 -17.12
N GLU A 38 44.08 -27.26 -16.50
CA GLU A 38 44.44 -26.57 -15.26
C GLU A 38 44.37 -25.07 -15.38
N LYS A 39 44.65 -24.50 -16.59
CA LYS A 39 44.57 -23.05 -16.78
C LYS A 39 43.10 -22.58 -16.76
N GLU A 40 42.22 -23.35 -17.39
CA GLU A 40 40.79 -23.06 -17.36
C GLU A 40 40.23 -23.21 -15.94
N ALA A 41 40.59 -24.30 -15.24
CA ALA A 41 40.20 -24.52 -13.85
C ALA A 41 40.64 -23.38 -12.91
N THR A 42 41.90 -22.94 -13.06
CA THR A 42 42.43 -21.81 -12.28
C THR A 42 41.65 -20.51 -12.55
N LYS A 43 41.32 -20.23 -13.82
CA LYS A 43 40.56 -19.05 -14.21
C LYS A 43 39.12 -19.10 -13.68
N GLU A 44 38.46 -20.24 -13.78
CA GLU A 44 37.10 -20.43 -13.25
C GLU A 44 37.08 -20.31 -11.72
N PHE A 45 38.07 -20.86 -11.03
CA PHE A 45 38.23 -20.75 -9.58
C PHE A 45 38.47 -19.32 -9.15
N ALA A 46 39.34 -18.58 -9.82
CA ALA A 46 39.58 -17.17 -9.54
C ALA A 46 38.29 -16.32 -9.69
N ASN A 47 37.44 -16.67 -10.66
CA ASN A 47 36.13 -16.01 -10.81
C ASN A 47 35.18 -16.37 -9.65
N LEU A 48 35.17 -17.62 -9.20
CA LEU A 48 34.39 -18.04 -8.02
C LEU A 48 34.86 -17.32 -6.76
N LYS A 49 36.19 -17.25 -6.55
CA LYS A 49 36.77 -16.53 -5.42
C LYS A 49 36.43 -15.06 -5.43
N LYS A 50 36.52 -14.40 -6.59
CA LYS A 50 36.10 -13.01 -6.74
C LYS A 50 34.61 -12.80 -6.46
N GLU A 51 33.78 -13.74 -6.89
CA GLU A 51 32.34 -13.69 -6.61
C GLU A 51 32.04 -13.93 -5.12
N TYR A 52 32.78 -14.87 -4.49
CA TYR A 52 32.73 -15.09 -3.06
C TYR A 52 33.09 -13.82 -2.28
N ASP A 53 34.25 -13.21 -2.62
CA ASP A 53 34.70 -11.99 -1.97
C ASP A 53 33.69 -10.83 -2.13
N ASN A 54 33.10 -10.71 -3.31
CA ASN A 54 32.04 -9.72 -3.57
C ASN A 54 30.77 -9.95 -2.76
N ILE A 55 30.46 -11.19 -2.42
CA ILE A 55 29.25 -11.55 -1.65
C ILE A 55 29.53 -11.44 -0.15
N PHE A 56 30.66 -11.98 0.32
CA PHE A 56 30.92 -12.25 1.72
C PHE A 56 31.94 -11.30 2.37
N ASN A 57 32.88 -10.75 1.61
CA ASN A 57 34.02 -9.99 2.13
C ASN A 57 33.95 -8.47 1.89
N LEU A 58 32.94 -7.96 1.17
CA LEU A 58 32.75 -6.50 1.05
C LEU A 58 32.22 -5.93 2.36
N GLU A 59 32.90 -4.91 2.92
CA GLU A 59 32.46 -4.18 4.12
C GLU A 59 31.03 -3.61 4.00
N SER A 60 30.55 -3.31 2.78
CA SER A 60 29.21 -2.82 2.51
C SER A 60 28.13 -3.93 2.49
N ASN A 61 28.54 -5.20 2.31
CA ASN A 61 27.65 -6.33 2.32
C ASN A 61 27.74 -7.00 3.69
N HIS A 62 26.65 -7.01 4.42
CA HIS A 62 26.49 -7.82 5.63
C HIS A 62 25.78 -9.13 5.24
N PRO A 63 26.47 -10.10 4.64
CA PRO A 63 25.85 -11.33 4.20
C PRO A 63 25.33 -12.10 5.42
N PHE A 64 24.12 -12.59 5.30
CA PHE A 64 23.47 -13.36 6.34
C PHE A 64 23.00 -14.70 5.78
N GLU A 65 23.43 -15.79 6.40
CA GLU A 65 22.97 -17.14 6.07
C GLU A 65 22.62 -17.88 7.36
N TRP A 66 21.38 -18.30 7.47
CA TRP A 66 20.84 -18.97 8.68
C TRP A 66 21.68 -20.13 9.18
N ARG A 67 22.25 -20.93 8.28
CA ARG A 67 23.07 -22.09 8.63
C ARG A 67 24.41 -21.71 9.26
N PHE A 68 24.93 -20.54 8.94
CA PHE A 68 26.20 -20.07 9.51
C PHE A 68 25.98 -19.32 10.82
N GLU A 69 24.91 -18.55 10.88
CA GLU A 69 24.58 -17.79 12.09
C GLU A 69 24.03 -18.70 13.21
N PHE A 70 23.37 -19.82 12.84
CA PHE A 70 22.73 -20.74 13.78
C PHE A 70 23.10 -22.20 13.46
N PRO A 71 24.38 -22.59 13.55
CA PRO A 71 24.85 -23.95 13.22
C PRO A 71 24.25 -25.02 14.17
N GLU A 72 23.83 -24.64 15.37
CA GLU A 72 23.19 -25.54 16.34
C GLU A 72 21.78 -26.00 15.92
N ILE A 73 21.18 -25.34 14.92
CA ILE A 73 19.85 -25.72 14.39
C ILE A 73 19.96 -26.65 13.18
N LEU A 74 21.16 -27.07 12.80
CA LEU A 74 21.34 -28.02 11.72
C LEU A 74 21.07 -29.46 12.20
N ASP A 75 20.63 -30.32 11.28
CA ASP A 75 20.62 -31.77 11.49
C ASP A 75 22.01 -32.38 11.15
N ASP A 76 22.14 -33.69 11.33
CA ASP A 76 23.38 -34.38 11.07
C ASP A 76 23.82 -34.37 9.58
N ASP A 77 22.88 -34.07 8.67
CA ASP A 77 23.10 -33.89 7.25
C ASP A 77 23.36 -32.44 6.84
N GLY A 78 23.40 -31.49 7.80
CA GLY A 78 23.63 -30.06 7.57
C GLY A 78 22.40 -29.29 7.07
N ASN A 79 21.20 -29.88 7.15
CA ASN A 79 19.98 -29.19 6.77
C ASN A 79 19.46 -28.33 7.94
N PHE A 80 18.97 -27.13 7.61
CA PHE A 80 18.38 -26.24 8.59
C PHE A 80 17.00 -26.74 9.04
N LYS A 81 16.88 -27.14 10.32
CA LYS A 81 15.63 -27.69 10.91
C LYS A 81 14.54 -26.65 11.16
N GLY A 82 14.91 -25.38 11.23
CA GLY A 82 14.03 -24.29 11.60
C GLY A 82 13.89 -24.04 13.11
N PHE A 83 13.36 -22.87 13.44
CA PHE A 83 13.16 -22.43 14.81
C PHE A 83 11.86 -22.97 15.39
N ASP A 84 11.87 -23.27 16.70
CA ASP A 84 10.66 -23.65 17.45
C ASP A 84 9.75 -22.45 17.67
N LEU A 85 10.35 -21.27 17.93
CA LEU A 85 9.64 -20.03 18.25
C LEU A 85 10.34 -18.83 17.64
N ILE A 86 9.57 -17.97 16.98
CA ILE A 86 10.01 -16.69 16.49
C ILE A 86 9.12 -15.60 17.08
N ILE A 87 9.72 -14.65 17.79
CA ILE A 87 9.04 -13.47 18.34
C ILE A 87 9.70 -12.24 17.76
N GLY A 88 8.92 -11.26 17.29
CA GLY A 88 9.53 -10.08 16.72
C GLY A 88 8.59 -8.88 16.53
N ASN A 89 9.24 -7.77 16.28
CA ASN A 89 8.63 -6.53 15.83
C ASN A 89 9.30 -6.14 14.49
N PRO A 90 8.77 -6.65 13.37
CA PRO A 90 9.31 -6.33 12.05
C PRO A 90 9.30 -4.84 11.75
N PRO A 91 10.25 -4.33 10.95
CA PRO A 91 10.34 -2.90 10.64
C PRO A 91 9.12 -2.38 9.87
N TYR A 92 8.75 -1.11 10.14
CA TYR A 92 7.62 -0.41 9.49
C TYR A 92 8.09 0.48 8.34
N ILE A 93 8.84 -0.09 7.39
CA ILE A 93 9.31 0.63 6.20
C ILE A 93 8.22 0.60 5.14
N ARG A 94 7.86 1.78 4.62
CA ARG A 94 6.80 1.93 3.61
C ARG A 94 7.30 1.53 2.23
N GLN A 95 6.36 1.13 1.38
CA GLN A 95 6.62 0.64 0.02
C GLN A 95 7.37 1.65 -0.88
N GLU A 96 7.25 2.96 -0.61
CA GLU A 96 7.95 4.01 -1.35
C GLU A 96 9.47 3.94 -1.15
N GLU A 97 9.93 3.47 0.01
CA GLU A 97 11.34 3.32 0.37
C GLU A 97 11.95 2.00 -0.13
N LEU A 98 11.11 1.06 -0.59
CA LEU A 98 11.52 -0.29 -1.03
C LEU A 98 11.82 -0.38 -2.53
N LYS A 99 11.95 0.73 -3.26
CA LYS A 99 12.05 0.77 -4.73
C LYS A 99 13.12 -0.19 -5.28
N GLU A 100 14.29 -0.21 -4.68
CA GLU A 100 15.43 -1.04 -5.12
C GLU A 100 15.21 -2.53 -4.84
N LEU A 101 14.45 -2.85 -3.78
CA LEU A 101 14.17 -4.22 -3.37
C LEU A 101 12.99 -4.86 -4.10
N LYS A 102 12.16 -4.07 -4.80
CA LYS A 102 10.90 -4.56 -5.40
C LYS A 102 11.10 -5.75 -6.35
N SER A 103 12.12 -5.72 -7.18
CA SER A 103 12.42 -6.81 -8.12
C SER A 103 12.80 -8.11 -7.39
N HIS A 104 13.59 -8.01 -6.32
CA HIS A 104 13.97 -9.13 -5.48
C HIS A 104 12.75 -9.68 -4.72
N LEU A 105 11.96 -8.81 -4.10
CA LEU A 105 10.76 -9.20 -3.35
C LEU A 105 9.73 -9.89 -4.25
N ALA A 106 9.51 -9.37 -5.46
CA ALA A 106 8.59 -9.96 -6.43
C ALA A 106 9.00 -11.36 -6.88
N LYS A 107 10.30 -11.63 -6.96
CA LYS A 107 10.84 -12.92 -7.38
C LYS A 107 10.79 -13.99 -6.27
N ASN A 108 10.97 -13.56 -5.01
CA ASN A 108 11.25 -14.46 -3.90
C ASN A 108 10.09 -14.65 -2.92
N TYR A 109 9.07 -13.78 -2.93
CA TYR A 109 7.98 -13.82 -1.97
C TYR A 109 6.61 -13.97 -2.63
N LYS A 110 5.83 -14.92 -2.14
CA LYS A 110 4.44 -15.18 -2.58
C LYS A 110 3.48 -14.07 -2.13
N VAL A 111 3.78 -13.46 -0.99
CA VAL A 111 2.98 -12.35 -0.42
C VAL A 111 3.21 -11.01 -1.11
N TYR A 112 4.02 -10.99 -2.18
CA TYR A 112 4.37 -9.75 -2.88
C TYR A 112 3.16 -9.02 -3.45
N LYS A 113 3.07 -7.75 -3.13
CA LYS A 113 2.27 -6.73 -3.83
C LYS A 113 3.11 -5.46 -3.92
N GLY A 114 3.13 -4.79 -5.05
CA GLY A 114 3.95 -3.59 -5.27
C GLY A 114 3.69 -2.41 -4.32
N THR A 115 2.61 -2.48 -3.54
CA THR A 115 2.18 -1.49 -2.55
C THR A 115 2.26 -1.99 -1.11
N SER A 116 2.88 -3.14 -0.87
CA SER A 116 3.03 -3.73 0.48
C SER A 116 4.19 -3.09 1.25
N ASP A 117 3.96 -2.80 2.51
CA ASP A 117 5.01 -2.42 3.45
C ASP A 117 5.89 -3.63 3.80
N ILE A 118 7.14 -3.37 4.22
CA ILE A 118 8.15 -4.44 4.39
C ILE A 118 7.74 -5.52 5.39
N TYR A 119 7.01 -5.19 6.45
CA TYR A 119 6.63 -6.15 7.49
C TYR A 119 5.81 -7.33 6.95
N THR A 120 5.10 -7.16 5.83
CA THR A 120 4.31 -8.24 5.22
C THR A 120 5.19 -9.40 4.74
N TYR A 121 6.39 -9.11 4.26
CA TYR A 121 7.37 -10.11 3.81
C TYR A 121 8.00 -10.86 4.99
N PHE A 122 8.10 -10.21 6.16
CA PHE A 122 8.61 -10.87 7.37
C PHE A 122 7.72 -12.00 7.85
N TYR A 123 6.41 -11.96 7.60
CA TYR A 123 5.53 -13.08 7.90
C TYR A 123 5.88 -14.33 7.07
N GLU A 124 6.14 -14.18 5.78
CA GLU A 124 6.57 -15.30 4.92
C GLU A 124 7.99 -15.74 5.25
N LEU A 125 8.91 -14.80 5.50
CA LEU A 125 10.27 -15.12 5.94
C LEU A 125 10.25 -15.93 7.24
N GLY A 126 9.55 -15.45 8.26
CA GLY A 126 9.40 -16.13 9.54
C GLY A 126 8.80 -17.51 9.37
N PHE A 127 7.72 -17.64 8.57
CA PHE A 127 7.14 -18.94 8.23
C PHE A 127 8.17 -19.90 7.59
N ASN A 128 9.00 -19.41 6.68
CA ASN A 128 9.98 -20.24 5.98
C ASN A 128 11.07 -20.77 6.91
N VAL A 129 11.48 -20.00 7.91
CA VAL A 129 12.53 -20.39 8.87
C VAL A 129 12.01 -21.05 10.15
N LEU A 130 10.69 -21.21 10.30
CA LEU A 130 10.09 -22.04 11.35
C LEU A 130 10.22 -23.53 11.04
N LYS A 131 10.32 -24.37 12.08
CA LYS A 131 10.16 -25.81 11.99
C LYS A 131 8.86 -26.19 11.26
N ASP A 132 8.91 -27.22 10.43
CA ASP A 132 7.77 -27.69 9.61
C ASP A 132 6.66 -28.28 10.46
N ARG A 133 6.64 -28.50 11.62
CA ARG A 133 5.55 -28.94 12.50
C ARG A 133 5.76 -28.37 13.90
N GLY A 134 4.79 -27.58 14.35
CA GLY A 134 4.78 -27.04 15.69
C GLY A 134 5.67 -25.82 15.90
N GLY A 135 6.34 -25.29 14.87
CA GLY A 135 7.03 -24.00 14.94
C GLY A 135 6.00 -22.86 15.09
N VAL A 136 6.21 -21.96 16.05
CA VAL A 136 5.29 -20.86 16.39
C VAL A 136 5.92 -19.52 16.08
N LEU A 137 5.14 -18.62 15.48
CA LEU A 137 5.53 -17.24 15.25
C LEU A 137 4.59 -16.28 15.97
N SER A 138 5.14 -15.27 16.62
CA SER A 138 4.38 -14.17 17.21
C SER A 138 5.00 -12.83 16.82
N TYR A 139 4.29 -12.05 16.02
CA TYR A 139 4.72 -10.73 15.59
C TYR A 139 3.74 -9.64 16.03
N ILE A 140 4.31 -8.52 16.50
CA ILE A 140 3.59 -7.26 16.58
C ILE A 140 3.85 -6.46 15.30
N THR A 141 2.79 -6.10 14.57
CA THR A 141 2.89 -5.37 13.30
C THR A 141 1.74 -4.38 13.15
N SER A 142 1.79 -3.54 12.10
CA SER A 142 0.62 -2.76 11.72
C SER A 142 -0.56 -3.68 11.38
N ASN A 143 -1.74 -3.36 11.90
CA ASN A 143 -2.97 -4.12 11.60
C ASN A 143 -3.57 -3.80 10.22
N LYS A 144 -2.98 -2.88 9.45
CA LYS A 144 -3.48 -2.47 8.12
C LYS A 144 -3.61 -3.62 7.13
N TYR A 145 -2.73 -4.64 7.21
CA TYR A 145 -2.82 -5.80 6.33
C TYR A 145 -4.14 -6.56 6.46
N THR A 146 -4.86 -6.43 7.56
CA THR A 146 -6.15 -7.12 7.77
C THR A 146 -7.25 -6.56 6.85
N ARG A 147 -7.16 -5.31 6.42
CA ARG A 147 -8.20 -4.60 5.65
C ARG A 147 -7.72 -4.02 4.33
N ALA A 148 -6.47 -3.56 4.26
CA ALA A 148 -5.94 -2.91 3.06
C ALA A 148 -5.80 -3.89 1.88
N GLY A 149 -5.96 -3.36 0.65
CA GLY A 149 -5.85 -4.15 -0.57
C GLY A 149 -4.48 -4.81 -0.76
N TYR A 150 -3.40 -4.16 -0.34
CA TYR A 150 -2.06 -4.74 -0.42
C TYR A 150 -1.88 -5.97 0.49
N GLY A 151 -2.67 -6.10 1.55
CA GLY A 151 -2.64 -7.23 2.47
C GLY A 151 -3.29 -8.51 1.94
N GLU A 152 -3.97 -8.48 0.78
CA GLU A 152 -4.70 -9.63 0.24
C GLU A 152 -3.81 -10.88 0.07
N ALA A 153 -2.63 -10.71 -0.54
CA ALA A 153 -1.70 -11.82 -0.75
C ALA A 153 -1.18 -12.41 0.59
N LEU A 154 -0.92 -11.57 1.59
CA LEU A 154 -0.53 -12.02 2.92
C LEU A 154 -1.68 -12.76 3.61
N ARG A 155 -2.90 -12.23 3.57
CA ARG A 155 -4.08 -12.89 4.15
C ARG A 155 -4.31 -14.27 3.53
N GLU A 156 -4.25 -14.35 2.20
CA GLU A 156 -4.37 -15.62 1.48
C GLU A 156 -3.27 -16.61 1.88
N PHE A 157 -2.03 -16.15 1.98
CA PHE A 157 -0.89 -16.95 2.42
C PHE A 157 -1.09 -17.50 3.83
N LEU A 158 -1.49 -16.65 4.78
CA LEU A 158 -1.73 -17.03 6.17
C LEU A 158 -2.88 -18.05 6.28
N LEU A 159 -4.01 -17.80 5.63
CA LEU A 159 -5.15 -18.72 5.66
C LEU A 159 -4.84 -20.11 5.08
N LYS A 160 -3.94 -20.17 4.08
CA LYS A 160 -3.57 -21.44 3.42
C LYS A 160 -2.53 -22.26 4.17
N ASN A 161 -1.65 -21.63 4.93
CA ASN A 161 -0.41 -22.25 5.38
C ASN A 161 -0.25 -22.35 6.89
N VAL A 162 -0.99 -21.57 7.68
CA VAL A 162 -0.80 -21.51 9.13
C VAL A 162 -2.09 -21.73 9.91
N LYS A 163 -1.95 -22.15 11.15
CA LYS A 163 -2.99 -22.26 12.15
C LYS A 163 -2.87 -21.09 13.12
N PHE A 164 -3.85 -20.20 13.15
CA PHE A 164 -3.88 -19.11 14.12
C PHE A 164 -4.07 -19.65 15.53
N LEU A 165 -3.30 -19.14 16.45
CA LEU A 165 -3.40 -19.45 17.87
C LEU A 165 -4.06 -18.30 18.63
N GLU A 166 -3.61 -17.08 18.35
CA GLU A 166 -4.12 -15.88 19.01
C GLU A 166 -3.98 -14.66 18.09
N TYR A 167 -4.96 -13.77 18.15
CA TYR A 167 -4.91 -12.46 17.54
C TYR A 167 -5.34 -11.39 18.55
N THR A 168 -4.44 -10.45 18.86
CA THR A 168 -4.73 -9.31 19.73
C THR A 168 -4.73 -8.04 18.90
N ASP A 169 -5.88 -7.37 18.80
CA ASP A 169 -6.04 -6.07 18.15
C ASP A 169 -5.74 -4.95 19.15
N LEU A 170 -4.75 -4.14 18.84
CA LEU A 170 -4.29 -2.99 19.64
C LEU A 170 -4.78 -1.67 19.07
N ASN A 171 -5.83 -1.69 18.23
CA ASN A 171 -6.37 -0.50 17.59
C ASN A 171 -6.78 0.56 18.63
N GLY A 172 -6.29 1.80 18.44
CA GLY A 172 -6.53 2.89 19.39
C GLY A 172 -5.67 2.86 20.67
N ILE A 173 -4.78 1.86 20.82
CA ILE A 173 -3.80 1.81 21.91
C ILE A 173 -2.46 2.33 21.40
N LYS A 174 -1.91 3.35 22.07
CA LYS A 174 -0.57 3.86 21.77
C LYS A 174 0.48 2.89 22.32
N VAL A 175 1.01 2.03 21.44
CA VAL A 175 2.05 1.04 21.81
C VAL A 175 3.46 1.63 21.70
N PHE A 176 3.70 2.50 20.70
CA PHE A 176 5.00 3.10 20.44
C PHE A 176 4.98 4.61 20.60
N ASP A 177 6.00 5.20 21.19
CA ASP A 177 6.09 6.67 21.36
C ASP A 177 6.31 7.42 20.06
N SER A 178 7.04 6.82 19.12
CA SER A 178 7.46 7.43 17.86
C SER A 178 6.55 7.14 16.66
N ALA A 179 5.61 6.20 16.76
CA ALA A 179 4.78 5.79 15.63
C ALA A 179 3.28 5.88 15.94
N THR A 180 2.56 6.61 15.12
CA THR A 180 1.08 6.67 15.10
C THR A 180 0.54 5.56 14.19
N VAL A 181 0.78 4.30 14.53
CA VAL A 181 0.34 3.15 13.74
C VAL A 181 -0.51 2.26 14.62
N ASP A 182 -1.73 1.98 14.18
CA ASP A 182 -2.55 0.94 14.80
C ASP A 182 -1.90 -0.41 14.56
N THR A 183 -1.70 -1.16 15.64
CA THR A 183 -0.95 -2.42 15.63
C THR A 183 -1.82 -3.61 16.03
N SER A 184 -1.33 -4.79 15.74
CA SER A 184 -1.90 -6.06 16.23
C SER A 184 -0.78 -7.06 16.50
N ILE A 185 -1.06 -8.00 17.38
CA ILE A 185 -0.20 -9.16 17.61
C ILE A 185 -0.91 -10.37 16.97
N LEU A 186 -0.24 -11.04 16.04
CA LEU A 186 -0.68 -12.31 15.49
C LEU A 186 0.28 -13.40 15.94
N CYS A 187 -0.27 -14.41 16.59
CA CYS A 187 0.43 -15.64 16.94
C CYS A 187 -0.13 -16.80 16.12
N PHE A 188 0.75 -17.54 15.43
CA PHE A 188 0.36 -18.71 14.66
C PHE A 188 1.36 -19.85 14.73
N GLU A 189 0.89 -21.05 14.47
CA GLU A 189 1.69 -22.27 14.32
C GLU A 189 1.84 -22.61 12.83
N LYS A 190 3.04 -23.03 12.41
CA LYS A 190 3.31 -23.58 11.06
C LYS A 190 2.68 -24.96 10.93
N SER A 191 1.37 -24.97 10.77
CA SER A 191 0.59 -26.18 10.54
C SER A 191 -0.70 -25.84 9.80
N LYS A 192 -1.35 -26.81 9.19
CA LYS A 192 -2.65 -26.64 8.52
C LYS A 192 -3.74 -27.27 9.38
N SER A 193 -4.83 -26.53 9.58
CA SER A 193 -6.02 -27.05 10.23
C SER A 193 -7.26 -26.66 9.42
N LYS A 194 -8.21 -27.59 9.29
CA LYS A 194 -9.46 -27.33 8.56
C LYS A 194 -10.51 -26.58 9.38
N ASP A 195 -10.53 -26.80 10.70
CA ASP A 195 -11.56 -26.27 11.60
C ASP A 195 -10.92 -25.61 12.83
N ASN A 196 -9.97 -24.70 12.55
CA ASN A 196 -9.25 -24.03 13.62
C ASN A 196 -10.08 -22.93 14.27
N LYS A 197 -10.12 -22.94 15.59
CA LYS A 197 -10.53 -21.81 16.43
C LYS A 197 -9.31 -21.21 17.10
N PHE A 198 -9.29 -19.89 17.20
CA PHE A 198 -8.20 -19.14 17.83
C PHE A 198 -8.73 -18.09 18.80
N LYS A 199 -7.89 -17.67 19.71
CA LYS A 199 -8.21 -16.64 20.70
C LYS A 199 -8.13 -15.26 20.04
N TYR A 200 -9.12 -14.41 20.32
CA TYR A 200 -9.17 -13.03 19.88
C TYR A 200 -9.37 -12.07 21.05
N LEU A 201 -8.64 -10.98 21.05
CA LEU A 201 -8.79 -9.88 22.00
C LEU A 201 -8.75 -8.54 21.26
N ALA A 202 -9.84 -7.76 21.33
CA ALA A 202 -9.81 -6.33 21.04
C ALA A 202 -9.38 -5.60 22.32
N LEU A 203 -8.11 -5.20 22.38
CA LEU A 203 -7.57 -4.57 23.57
C LEU A 203 -8.09 -3.14 23.73
N SER A 204 -8.56 -2.79 24.93
CA SER A 204 -8.95 -1.44 25.28
C SER A 204 -8.16 -0.93 26.50
N ASN A 205 -8.15 0.38 26.69
CA ASN A 205 -7.57 0.97 27.91
C ASN A 205 -8.23 0.49 29.21
N GLU A 206 -9.50 0.11 29.15
CA GLU A 206 -10.23 -0.45 30.28
C GLU A 206 -9.72 -1.85 30.60
N ILE A 207 -9.56 -2.71 29.58
CA ILE A 207 -9.00 -4.05 29.74
C ILE A 207 -7.57 -3.98 30.29
N LEU A 208 -6.73 -3.07 29.76
CA LEU A 208 -5.37 -2.87 30.28
C LEU A 208 -5.34 -2.52 31.77
N LYS A 209 -6.26 -1.69 32.23
CA LYS A 209 -6.37 -1.35 33.67
C LYS A 209 -6.79 -2.55 34.49
N THR A 210 -7.75 -3.36 34.02
CA THR A 210 -8.23 -4.54 34.77
C THR A 210 -7.14 -5.61 34.96
N CYS A 211 -6.23 -5.74 34.00
CA CYS A 211 -5.09 -6.68 34.10
C CYS A 211 -3.79 -6.01 34.57
N ALA A 212 -3.87 -4.83 35.22
CA ALA A 212 -2.71 -4.08 35.72
C ALA A 212 -1.62 -3.88 34.65
N TYR A 213 -2.02 -3.60 33.40
CA TYR A 213 -1.16 -3.44 32.22
C TYR A 213 -0.33 -4.70 31.84
N ASN A 214 -0.72 -5.86 32.35
CA ASN A 214 -0.13 -7.15 31.99
C ASN A 214 -1.18 -8.02 31.28
N ILE A 215 -1.15 -8.01 29.94
CA ILE A 215 -2.10 -8.76 29.10
C ILE A 215 -2.06 -10.26 29.39
N GLY A 216 -0.92 -10.81 29.83
CA GLY A 216 -0.80 -12.22 30.22
C GLY A 216 -1.71 -12.64 31.39
N LEU A 217 -2.22 -11.70 32.16
CA LEU A 217 -3.19 -11.95 33.24
C LEU A 217 -4.65 -11.95 32.73
N TYR A 218 -4.92 -11.45 31.54
CA TYR A 218 -6.25 -11.43 30.96
C TYR A 218 -6.65 -12.81 30.44
N LYS A 219 -7.87 -13.26 30.77
CA LYS A 219 -8.33 -14.62 30.45
C LYS A 219 -9.57 -14.67 29.56
N ASP A 220 -10.28 -13.55 29.42
CA ASP A 220 -11.58 -13.52 28.73
C ASP A 220 -11.42 -13.22 27.23
N PHE A 221 -10.64 -14.09 26.56
CA PHE A 221 -10.51 -14.03 25.10
C PHE A 221 -11.77 -14.57 24.43
N ALA A 222 -12.23 -13.87 23.38
CA ALA A 222 -13.24 -14.44 22.50
C ALA A 222 -12.63 -15.55 21.62
N GLU A 223 -13.42 -16.55 21.27
CA GLU A 223 -13.02 -17.55 20.28
C GLU A 223 -13.57 -17.21 18.90
N PHE A 224 -12.71 -17.29 17.88
CA PHE A 224 -13.09 -17.09 16.49
C PHE A 224 -12.69 -18.29 15.63
N SER A 225 -13.54 -18.63 14.66
CA SER A 225 -13.20 -19.62 13.65
C SER A 225 -12.29 -19.00 12.58
N GLN A 226 -11.16 -19.62 12.28
CA GLN A 226 -10.30 -19.18 11.19
C GLN A 226 -11.00 -19.25 9.82
N ASN A 227 -11.97 -20.16 9.67
CA ASN A 227 -12.77 -20.31 8.46
C ASN A 227 -13.73 -19.14 8.21
N SER A 228 -13.99 -18.30 9.21
CA SER A 228 -14.79 -17.07 9.04
C SER A 228 -13.98 -15.91 8.42
N LEU A 229 -12.66 -16.06 8.35
CA LEU A 229 -11.78 -15.07 7.75
C LEU A 229 -11.64 -15.30 6.24
N SER A 230 -11.52 -14.23 5.49
CA SER A 230 -11.35 -14.28 4.03
C SER A 230 -10.13 -13.48 3.56
N LYS A 231 -9.65 -13.77 2.36
CA LYS A 231 -8.53 -13.02 1.78
C LYS A 231 -8.88 -11.55 1.48
N GLU A 232 -10.16 -11.23 1.32
CA GLU A 232 -10.65 -9.88 1.07
C GLU A 232 -10.46 -8.98 2.30
N SER A 233 -10.74 -9.53 3.50
CA SER A 233 -10.46 -8.86 4.78
C SER A 233 -10.53 -9.82 5.95
N PHE A 234 -9.74 -9.58 7.00
CA PHE A 234 -9.92 -10.19 8.30
C PHE A 234 -10.90 -9.33 9.11
N THR A 235 -12.12 -9.77 9.24
CA THR A 235 -13.17 -9.12 10.02
C THR A 235 -13.46 -9.98 11.23
N PHE A 236 -13.20 -9.45 12.42
CA PHE A 236 -13.46 -10.12 13.68
C PHE A 236 -14.82 -9.65 14.19
N SER A 237 -15.86 -10.38 13.88
CA SER A 237 -17.24 -10.13 14.32
C SER A 237 -17.82 -11.39 14.94
N ASP A 238 -18.78 -11.21 15.84
CA ASP A 238 -19.49 -12.35 16.43
C ASP A 238 -20.19 -13.23 15.37
N GLU A 239 -20.57 -14.45 15.73
CA GLU A 239 -21.15 -15.42 14.79
C GLU A 239 -22.44 -14.89 14.13
N ASN A 240 -23.26 -14.13 14.87
CA ASN A 240 -24.51 -13.57 14.34
C ASN A 240 -24.23 -12.50 13.28
N THR A 241 -23.31 -11.59 13.58
CA THR A 241 -22.88 -10.55 12.65
C THR A 241 -22.22 -11.16 11.40
N SER A 242 -21.37 -12.18 11.58
CA SER A 242 -20.74 -12.90 10.48
C SER A 242 -21.76 -13.63 9.61
N ALA A 243 -22.75 -14.30 10.22
CA ALA A 243 -23.85 -14.96 9.50
C ALA A 243 -24.74 -13.97 8.75
N LEU A 244 -25.03 -12.81 9.36
CA LEU A 244 -25.79 -11.74 8.71
C LEU A 244 -25.01 -11.18 7.50
N LYS A 245 -23.72 -10.91 7.66
CA LYS A 245 -22.85 -10.45 6.57
C LYS A 245 -22.82 -11.46 5.42
N ALA A 246 -22.59 -12.73 5.71
CA ALA A 246 -22.60 -13.80 4.71
C ALA A 246 -23.95 -13.93 3.99
N LYS A 247 -25.08 -13.73 4.71
CA LYS A 247 -26.42 -13.70 4.12
C LYS A 247 -26.58 -12.51 3.18
N ILE A 248 -26.14 -11.31 3.58
CA ILE A 248 -26.20 -10.11 2.74
C ILE A 248 -25.34 -10.30 1.47
N GLU A 249 -24.11 -10.78 1.60
CA GLU A 249 -23.21 -11.01 0.48
C GLU A 249 -23.73 -12.07 -0.52
N ARG A 250 -24.42 -13.09 -0.03
CA ARG A 250 -25.01 -14.14 -0.87
C ARG A 250 -26.23 -13.67 -1.66
N ILE A 251 -27.03 -12.76 -1.11
CA ILE A 251 -28.31 -12.31 -1.69
C ILE A 251 -28.11 -10.99 -2.46
N GLY A 252 -27.24 -10.12 -1.96
CA GLY A 252 -27.01 -8.79 -2.47
C GLY A 252 -26.13 -8.77 -3.72
N THR A 253 -26.33 -7.76 -4.55
CA THR A 253 -25.41 -7.42 -5.65
C THR A 253 -24.47 -6.33 -5.17
N PRO A 254 -23.13 -6.50 -5.29
CA PRO A 254 -22.16 -5.44 -4.95
C PRO A 254 -22.48 -4.14 -5.68
N LEU A 255 -22.48 -3.01 -4.97
CA LEU A 255 -22.84 -1.71 -5.52
C LEU A 255 -22.04 -1.34 -6.77
N LYS A 256 -20.76 -1.74 -6.84
CA LYS A 256 -19.89 -1.56 -8.03
C LYS A 256 -20.35 -2.31 -9.28
N GLU A 257 -21.24 -3.29 -9.13
CA GLU A 257 -21.78 -4.13 -10.20
C GLU A 257 -23.18 -3.69 -10.66
N TRP A 258 -23.75 -2.66 -10.03
CA TRP A 258 -25.03 -2.12 -10.43
C TRP A 258 -24.92 -1.44 -11.78
N TYR A 259 -25.79 -1.83 -12.71
CA TYR A 259 -25.84 -1.28 -14.05
C TYR A 259 -26.12 0.22 -14.04
N GLY A 260 -25.28 0.99 -14.75
CA GLY A 260 -25.44 2.45 -14.87
C GLY A 260 -24.99 3.25 -13.66
N LEU A 261 -24.35 2.61 -12.66
CA LEU A 261 -23.78 3.27 -11.50
C LEU A 261 -22.27 3.38 -11.66
N ASN A 262 -21.75 4.60 -11.64
CA ASN A 262 -20.32 4.88 -11.73
C ASN A 262 -19.82 5.51 -10.42
N ILE A 263 -18.79 4.92 -9.82
CA ILE A 263 -18.16 5.42 -8.61
C ILE A 263 -16.82 6.07 -9.00
N ASN A 264 -16.65 7.34 -8.68
CA ASN A 264 -15.52 8.15 -9.05
C ASN A 264 -14.89 8.82 -7.83
N TYR A 265 -13.65 9.29 -7.97
CA TYR A 265 -12.96 10.06 -6.96
C TYR A 265 -12.99 11.55 -7.27
N GLY A 266 -12.92 12.38 -6.23
CA GLY A 266 -12.71 13.81 -6.39
C GLY A 266 -11.34 14.13 -7.02
N ILE A 267 -11.17 15.39 -7.42
CA ILE A 267 -9.93 15.88 -8.06
C ILE A 267 -8.77 15.94 -7.07
N LYS A 268 -7.53 15.83 -7.57
CA LYS A 268 -6.30 16.06 -6.80
C LYS A 268 -5.54 17.26 -7.35
N THR A 269 -5.30 18.25 -6.52
CA THR A 269 -4.61 19.50 -6.93
C THR A 269 -3.11 19.31 -7.04
N GLY A 270 -2.53 18.48 -6.18
CA GLY A 270 -1.08 18.31 -6.01
C GLY A 270 -0.41 19.47 -5.24
N LEU A 271 -1.07 20.63 -5.12
CA LEU A 271 -0.67 21.76 -4.28
C LEU A 271 -1.91 22.60 -3.96
N ASN A 272 -2.50 22.41 -2.81
CA ASN A 272 -3.77 23.05 -2.45
C ASN A 272 -3.69 24.57 -2.45
N GLU A 273 -2.61 25.15 -1.96
CA GLU A 273 -2.45 26.61 -1.86
C GLU A 273 -2.48 27.32 -3.22
N ALA A 274 -2.13 26.63 -4.30
CA ALA A 274 -2.18 27.20 -5.65
C ALA A 274 -3.57 27.12 -6.27
N PHE A 275 -4.35 26.08 -5.94
CA PHE A 275 -5.63 25.82 -6.64
C PHE A 275 -6.86 26.06 -5.78
N ILE A 276 -6.74 26.01 -4.45
CA ILE A 276 -7.88 26.23 -3.56
C ILE A 276 -7.79 27.65 -3.04
N ILE A 277 -8.78 28.47 -3.40
CA ILE A 277 -8.82 29.91 -3.10
C ILE A 277 -10.10 30.29 -2.37
N THR A 278 -10.03 31.36 -1.61
CA THR A 278 -11.20 31.96 -0.95
C THR A 278 -12.04 32.80 -1.92
N THR A 279 -13.23 33.17 -1.52
CA THR A 279 -14.08 34.07 -2.30
C THR A 279 -13.41 35.45 -2.57
N GLU A 280 -12.67 35.98 -1.59
CA GLU A 280 -11.94 37.25 -1.72
C GLU A 280 -10.84 37.10 -2.79
N LYS A 281 -10.07 36.01 -2.74
CA LYS A 281 -9.00 35.75 -3.75
C LYS A 281 -9.57 35.53 -5.13
N ARG A 282 -10.71 34.85 -5.25
CA ARG A 282 -11.44 34.73 -6.52
C ARG A 282 -11.81 36.08 -7.07
N ASN A 283 -12.41 36.95 -6.25
CA ASN A 283 -12.82 38.27 -6.65
C ASN A 283 -11.61 39.14 -7.06
N GLU A 284 -10.51 39.04 -6.35
CA GLU A 284 -9.24 39.71 -6.70
C GLU A 284 -8.74 39.24 -8.09
N ILE A 285 -8.71 37.94 -8.36
CA ILE A 285 -8.27 37.42 -9.68
C ILE A 285 -9.20 37.95 -10.79
N LEU A 286 -10.51 37.93 -10.58
CA LEU A 286 -11.49 38.39 -11.56
C LEU A 286 -11.45 39.91 -11.80
N ALA A 287 -11.17 40.68 -10.75
CA ALA A 287 -11.01 42.14 -10.85
C ALA A 287 -9.73 42.57 -11.60
N ASN A 288 -8.70 41.68 -11.60
CA ASN A 288 -7.44 41.90 -12.31
C ASN A 288 -7.46 41.45 -13.77
N CYS A 289 -8.58 40.93 -14.29
CA CYS A 289 -8.73 40.58 -15.69
C CYS A 289 -8.71 41.87 -16.56
N LYS A 290 -8.05 41.79 -17.71
CA LYS A 290 -7.86 42.92 -18.63
C LYS A 290 -9.15 43.43 -19.28
N ASP A 291 -10.11 42.53 -19.48
CA ASP A 291 -11.40 42.81 -20.10
C ASP A 291 -12.46 41.81 -19.60
N GLU A 292 -13.74 42.10 -19.94
CA GLU A 292 -14.86 41.25 -19.50
C GLU A 292 -14.81 39.84 -20.14
N ALA A 293 -14.25 39.70 -21.35
CA ALA A 293 -14.11 38.41 -21.99
C ALA A 293 -13.11 37.50 -21.26
N GLU A 294 -11.99 38.03 -20.78
CA GLU A 294 -11.07 37.29 -19.91
C GLU A 294 -11.75 36.90 -18.59
N LYS A 295 -12.48 37.85 -18.00
CA LYS A 295 -13.16 37.65 -16.72
C LYS A 295 -14.22 36.52 -16.81
N GLU A 296 -15.03 36.52 -17.87
CA GLU A 296 -16.00 35.44 -18.11
C GLU A 296 -15.33 34.07 -18.28
N ARG A 297 -14.25 33.99 -19.09
CA ARG A 297 -13.48 32.77 -19.28
C ARG A 297 -12.85 32.28 -17.99
N THR A 298 -12.23 33.18 -17.24
CA THR A 298 -11.56 32.88 -15.97
C THR A 298 -12.59 32.43 -14.91
N ALA A 299 -13.73 33.08 -14.84
CA ALA A 299 -14.80 32.72 -13.90
C ALA A 299 -15.30 31.28 -14.12
N LYS A 300 -15.34 30.78 -15.37
CA LYS A 300 -15.73 29.40 -15.68
C LYS A 300 -14.74 28.36 -15.17
N LEU A 301 -13.45 28.72 -15.01
CA LEU A 301 -12.41 27.85 -14.47
C LEU A 301 -12.39 27.82 -12.94
N ILE A 302 -13.01 28.82 -12.29
CA ILE A 302 -13.03 28.91 -10.82
C ILE A 302 -14.38 28.41 -10.31
N ARG A 303 -14.40 27.17 -9.81
CA ARG A 303 -15.61 26.44 -9.45
C ARG A 303 -15.75 26.33 -7.93
N LYS A 304 -16.99 26.34 -7.44
CA LYS A 304 -17.24 26.00 -6.02
C LYS A 304 -16.78 24.59 -5.73
N MET A 305 -16.24 24.34 -4.53
CA MET A 305 -15.75 23.02 -4.14
C MET A 305 -16.20 22.60 -2.74
N LEU A 306 -16.26 21.28 -2.53
CA LEU A 306 -16.44 20.65 -1.22
C LEU A 306 -15.26 19.73 -0.89
N ARG A 307 -14.94 19.69 0.40
CA ARG A 307 -13.99 18.78 1.02
C ARG A 307 -14.72 17.75 1.88
N GLY A 308 -14.10 16.63 2.20
CA GLY A 308 -14.70 15.65 3.09
C GLY A 308 -15.23 16.24 4.42
N ARG A 309 -14.48 17.14 5.06
CA ARG A 309 -14.88 17.80 6.32
C ARG A 309 -16.06 18.76 6.22
N ASP A 310 -16.45 19.16 5.01
CA ASP A 310 -17.58 20.04 4.77
C ASP A 310 -18.92 19.28 4.73
N ILE A 311 -18.86 17.93 4.81
CA ILE A 311 -20.01 17.05 4.68
C ILE A 311 -20.51 16.60 6.05
N LYS A 312 -21.81 16.56 6.17
CA LYS A 312 -22.58 15.98 7.28
C LYS A 312 -23.58 14.97 6.72
N ARG A 313 -24.20 14.20 7.58
CA ARG A 313 -25.27 13.28 7.19
C ARG A 313 -26.42 14.05 6.53
N TYR A 314 -26.72 13.74 5.27
CA TYR A 314 -27.74 14.38 4.41
C TYR A 314 -27.49 15.84 4.03
N SER A 315 -26.44 16.51 4.54
CA SER A 315 -26.23 17.94 4.33
C SER A 315 -24.74 18.29 4.24
N TYR A 316 -24.44 19.50 3.82
CA TYR A 316 -23.09 20.05 3.79
C TYR A 316 -23.09 21.55 4.15
N GLU A 317 -21.95 22.01 4.63
CA GLU A 317 -21.69 23.43 4.88
C GLU A 317 -20.56 23.90 3.96
N TRP A 318 -20.90 24.74 3.00
CA TRP A 318 -19.88 25.29 2.11
C TRP A 318 -18.98 26.30 2.84
N ALA A 319 -17.68 26.03 2.83
CA ALA A 319 -16.69 26.86 3.53
C ALA A 319 -16.25 28.12 2.74
N GLY A 320 -16.98 28.55 1.71
CA GLY A 320 -16.62 29.72 0.89
C GLY A 320 -15.41 29.47 -0.01
N LEU A 321 -15.07 28.21 -0.29
CA LEU A 321 -13.88 27.84 -1.04
C LEU A 321 -14.20 27.50 -2.51
N TRP A 322 -13.25 27.89 -3.34
CA TRP A 322 -13.29 27.69 -4.77
C TRP A 322 -12.06 26.90 -5.21
N VAL A 323 -12.18 26.14 -6.29
CA VAL A 323 -11.05 25.48 -6.94
C VAL A 323 -10.83 26.05 -8.33
N ILE A 324 -9.58 26.32 -8.66
CA ILE A 324 -9.15 26.63 -10.01
C ILE A 324 -9.03 25.30 -10.76
N PHE A 325 -10.02 25.02 -11.62
CA PHE A 325 -10.11 23.74 -12.34
C PHE A 325 -9.42 23.83 -13.69
N ILE A 326 -8.15 23.40 -13.76
CA ILE A 326 -7.34 23.42 -14.97
C ILE A 326 -6.99 21.98 -15.32
N PRO A 327 -7.60 21.41 -16.39
CA PRO A 327 -7.26 20.08 -16.89
C PRO A 327 -5.87 20.05 -17.54
N TRP A 328 -5.37 18.85 -17.80
CA TRP A 328 -4.11 18.69 -18.52
C TRP A 328 -4.20 19.25 -19.95
N HIS A 329 -3.09 19.77 -20.44
CA HIS A 329 -2.97 20.38 -21.77
C HIS A 329 -3.86 21.62 -22.00
N PHE A 330 -4.36 22.21 -20.93
CA PHE A 330 -5.13 23.45 -21.03
C PHE A 330 -4.23 24.59 -21.53
N PRO A 331 -4.73 25.52 -22.39
CA PRO A 331 -6.12 25.61 -22.88
C PRO A 331 -6.46 24.71 -24.08
N ASN A 332 -5.53 23.91 -24.60
CA ASN A 332 -5.68 23.12 -25.82
C ASN A 332 -6.00 21.63 -25.53
N VAL A 333 -6.95 21.35 -24.63
CA VAL A 333 -7.26 20.00 -24.12
C VAL A 333 -7.61 18.99 -25.24
N GLU A 334 -8.39 19.41 -26.24
CA GLU A 334 -8.83 18.53 -27.34
C GLU A 334 -7.74 18.31 -28.42
N LYS A 335 -6.87 19.28 -28.61
CA LYS A 335 -5.76 19.22 -29.55
C LYS A 335 -4.48 19.72 -28.86
N PRO A 336 -3.85 18.87 -28.05
CA PRO A 336 -2.70 19.25 -27.27
C PRO A 336 -1.56 19.77 -28.14
N LYS A 337 -1.00 20.91 -27.74
CA LYS A 337 0.23 21.48 -28.25
C LYS A 337 1.42 21.08 -27.35
N THR A 338 2.59 21.59 -27.63
CA THR A 338 3.72 21.46 -26.71
C THR A 338 3.44 22.18 -25.38
N MET A 339 4.10 21.76 -24.30
CA MET A 339 3.91 22.38 -22.99
C MET A 339 4.25 23.89 -22.99
N LEU A 340 5.22 24.31 -23.81
CA LEU A 340 5.60 25.71 -23.97
C LEU A 340 4.51 26.52 -24.66
N GLU A 341 3.95 25.99 -25.74
CA GLU A 341 2.84 26.62 -26.47
C GLU A 341 1.59 26.70 -25.60
N ASN A 342 1.27 25.65 -24.86
CA ASN A 342 0.14 25.65 -23.92
C ASN A 342 0.35 26.70 -22.80
N GLU A 343 1.55 26.84 -22.25
CA GLU A 343 1.87 27.87 -21.25
C GLU A 343 1.75 29.28 -21.83
N GLN A 344 2.21 29.48 -23.07
CA GLN A 344 2.09 30.75 -23.77
C GLN A 344 0.61 31.11 -24.03
N ASP A 345 -0.16 30.17 -24.54
CA ASP A 345 -1.59 30.34 -24.79
C ASP A 345 -2.35 30.66 -23.46
N LEU A 346 -2.01 29.99 -22.37
CA LEU A 346 -2.57 30.29 -21.05
C LEU A 346 -2.24 31.75 -20.63
N LYS A 347 -0.99 32.16 -20.78
CA LYS A 347 -0.53 33.50 -20.43
C LYS A 347 -1.26 34.59 -21.23
N GLU A 348 -1.51 34.35 -22.51
CA GLU A 348 -2.19 35.30 -23.41
C GLU A 348 -3.69 35.38 -23.17
N GLN A 349 -4.33 34.21 -22.97
CA GLN A 349 -5.79 34.11 -22.85
C GLN A 349 -6.29 34.37 -21.42
N TYR A 350 -5.47 34.08 -20.39
CA TYR A 350 -5.81 34.14 -18.97
C TYR A 350 -4.70 34.81 -18.14
N PRO A 351 -4.26 36.02 -18.48
CA PRO A 351 -3.12 36.66 -17.83
C PRO A 351 -3.26 36.86 -16.32
N SER A 352 -4.46 37.17 -15.81
CA SER A 352 -4.73 37.32 -14.38
C SER A 352 -4.56 35.99 -13.64
N LEU A 353 -5.12 34.92 -14.18
CA LEU A 353 -5.02 33.57 -13.63
C LEU A 353 -3.58 33.06 -13.70
N TYR A 354 -2.90 33.28 -14.83
CA TYR A 354 -1.49 32.91 -15.00
C TYR A 354 -0.61 33.58 -13.95
N LYS A 355 -0.82 34.90 -13.70
CA LYS A 355 -0.07 35.63 -12.67
C LYS A 355 -0.22 35.02 -11.28
N HIS A 356 -1.42 34.58 -10.92
CA HIS A 356 -1.67 33.88 -9.65
C HIS A 356 -0.91 32.56 -9.60
N LEU A 357 -1.02 31.71 -10.62
CA LEU A 357 -0.34 30.41 -10.66
C LEU A 357 1.17 30.55 -10.69
N LEU A 358 1.70 31.57 -11.39
CA LEU A 358 3.13 31.86 -11.49
C LEU A 358 3.79 32.06 -10.14
N SER A 359 3.07 32.68 -9.19
CA SER A 359 3.56 32.85 -7.80
C SER A 359 3.83 31.53 -7.07
N HIS A 360 3.27 30.43 -7.56
CA HIS A 360 3.45 29.06 -7.04
C HIS A 360 4.30 28.16 -7.94
N LYS A 361 4.86 28.66 -9.06
CA LYS A 361 5.50 27.86 -10.12
C LYS A 361 6.58 26.94 -9.60
N GLU A 362 7.47 27.41 -8.73
CA GLU A 362 8.55 26.60 -8.18
C GLU A 362 8.03 25.35 -7.48
N ARG A 363 7.06 25.49 -6.59
CA ARG A 363 6.45 24.39 -5.83
C ARG A 363 5.63 23.47 -6.74
N LEU A 364 4.89 24.03 -7.68
CA LEU A 364 4.09 23.29 -8.66
C LEU A 364 4.97 22.43 -9.59
N SER A 365 6.14 22.94 -9.98
CA SER A 365 7.09 22.20 -10.84
C SER A 365 7.76 21.02 -10.11
N LYS A 366 7.87 21.08 -8.78
CA LYS A 366 8.45 20.02 -7.95
C LYS A 366 7.46 18.90 -7.59
N ARG A 367 6.18 19.00 -7.99
CA ARG A 367 5.17 17.97 -7.71
C ARG A 367 5.58 16.62 -8.33
N ASN A 368 5.29 15.53 -7.59
CA ASN A 368 5.52 14.18 -8.11
C ASN A 368 4.57 13.89 -9.30
N LYS A 369 5.15 13.72 -10.49
CA LYS A 369 4.44 13.39 -11.73
C LYS A 369 4.42 11.87 -12.00
N GLU A 370 5.21 11.09 -11.28
CA GLU A 370 5.31 9.62 -11.46
C GLU A 370 3.99 8.91 -11.12
N GLU A 371 3.22 9.47 -10.18
CA GLU A 371 1.96 8.88 -9.72
C GLU A 371 0.91 8.76 -10.84
N THR A 372 0.96 9.64 -11.84
CA THR A 372 -0.02 9.68 -12.94
C THR A 372 0.46 8.95 -14.20
N GLY A 373 1.75 8.65 -14.32
CA GLY A 373 2.35 8.04 -15.51
C GLY A 373 2.37 8.95 -16.74
N ILE A 374 1.79 10.14 -16.67
CA ILE A 374 1.64 11.09 -17.78
C ILE A 374 2.29 12.42 -17.41
N ARG A 375 3.02 13.02 -18.37
CA ARG A 375 3.56 14.39 -18.21
C ARG A 375 2.46 15.40 -18.53
N TYR A 376 2.32 16.42 -17.67
CA TYR A 376 1.38 17.53 -17.80
C TYR A 376 2.05 18.84 -17.38
N GLU A 377 1.46 19.94 -17.77
CA GLU A 377 1.97 21.29 -17.51
C GLU A 377 1.98 21.59 -16.01
N TRP A 378 2.97 22.37 -15.56
CA TRP A 378 3.17 22.69 -14.14
C TRP A 378 1.97 23.38 -13.49
N TYR A 379 1.14 24.07 -14.27
CA TYR A 379 -0.04 24.82 -13.81
C TYR A 379 -1.35 24.00 -13.84
N CYS A 380 -1.33 22.77 -14.29
CA CYS A 380 -2.51 21.91 -14.34
C CYS A 380 -2.73 21.15 -13.03
N LEU A 381 -3.96 20.70 -12.79
CA LEU A 381 -4.30 19.79 -11.68
C LEU A 381 -3.53 18.48 -11.80
N GLN A 382 -3.13 17.89 -10.67
CA GLN A 382 -2.43 16.60 -10.66
C GLN A 382 -3.33 15.46 -11.18
N ARG A 383 -4.61 15.45 -10.80
CA ARG A 383 -5.63 14.55 -11.30
C ARG A 383 -6.96 15.29 -11.40
N TRP A 384 -7.48 15.43 -12.59
CA TRP A 384 -8.69 16.21 -12.87
C TRP A 384 -9.90 15.37 -13.25
N GLY A 385 -9.78 14.03 -13.32
CA GLY A 385 -10.85 13.12 -13.66
C GLY A 385 -11.12 13.01 -15.16
N ALA A 386 -10.08 12.94 -15.99
CA ALA A 386 -10.15 12.94 -17.45
C ALA A 386 -11.26 12.05 -18.05
N ASN A 387 -11.45 10.86 -17.49
CA ASN A 387 -12.43 9.89 -17.99
C ASN A 387 -13.86 10.12 -17.50
N TYR A 388 -14.05 11.00 -16.50
CA TYR A 388 -15.34 11.20 -15.85
C TYR A 388 -15.61 12.65 -15.43
N TYR A 389 -14.82 13.62 -15.94
CA TYR A 389 -14.97 15.02 -15.52
C TYR A 389 -16.37 15.59 -15.81
N GLN A 390 -17.05 15.10 -16.85
CA GLN A 390 -18.42 15.49 -17.19
C GLN A 390 -19.42 15.05 -16.10
N GLU A 391 -19.09 14.06 -15.29
CA GLU A 391 -19.96 13.60 -14.21
C GLU A 391 -19.99 14.56 -13.02
N PHE A 392 -19.00 15.45 -12.91
CA PHE A 392 -19.06 16.55 -11.92
C PHE A 392 -20.24 17.51 -12.16
N GLU A 393 -20.76 17.60 -13.40
CA GLU A 393 -21.89 18.45 -13.75
C GLU A 393 -23.25 17.78 -13.50
N LYS A 394 -23.24 16.48 -13.23
CA LYS A 394 -24.45 15.70 -12.97
C LYS A 394 -24.83 15.77 -11.49
N GLU A 395 -26.09 15.49 -11.21
CA GLU A 395 -26.50 15.19 -9.85
C GLU A 395 -25.80 13.93 -9.36
N LYS A 396 -25.19 14.01 -8.20
CA LYS A 396 -24.31 12.96 -7.68
C LYS A 396 -24.45 12.78 -6.19
N LEU A 397 -24.25 11.55 -5.75
CA LEU A 397 -24.14 11.19 -4.35
C LEU A 397 -22.67 11.26 -3.94
N GLY A 398 -22.31 12.19 -3.06
CA GLY A 398 -20.96 12.39 -2.58
C GLY A 398 -20.77 11.93 -1.14
N TRP A 399 -19.58 11.40 -0.81
CA TRP A 399 -19.24 11.01 0.55
C TRP A 399 -17.75 11.19 0.84
N GLN A 400 -17.45 11.23 2.14
CA GLN A 400 -16.09 11.30 2.63
C GLN A 400 -15.40 9.93 2.55
N ARG A 401 -14.20 9.85 1.99
CA ARG A 401 -13.47 8.58 1.80
C ARG A 401 -12.98 7.96 3.10
N ILE A 402 -12.66 8.79 4.08
CA ILE A 402 -12.22 8.37 5.41
C ILE A 402 -13.12 9.06 6.41
N THR A 403 -13.94 8.29 7.10
CA THR A 403 -14.90 8.79 8.08
C THR A 403 -15.13 7.73 9.16
N GLN A 404 -15.57 8.16 10.34
CA GLN A 404 -15.97 7.24 11.41
C GLN A 404 -17.42 6.81 11.25
N GLU A 405 -18.27 7.68 10.69
CA GLU A 405 -19.68 7.40 10.47
C GLU A 405 -20.08 7.65 9.02
N PRO A 406 -21.02 6.90 8.46
CA PRO A 406 -21.54 7.15 7.13
C PRO A 406 -22.09 8.57 7.01
N SER A 407 -21.66 9.29 5.98
CA SER A 407 -22.13 10.65 5.71
C SER A 407 -22.19 10.86 4.20
N PHE A 408 -23.37 10.73 3.64
CA PHE A 408 -23.64 10.88 2.22
C PHE A 408 -24.51 12.11 1.97
N ILE A 409 -24.22 12.78 0.84
CA ILE A 409 -24.97 13.97 0.40
C ILE A 409 -25.38 13.83 -1.06
N LEU A 410 -26.50 14.45 -1.42
CA LEU A 410 -26.89 14.65 -2.81
C LEU A 410 -26.56 16.08 -3.20
N GLU A 411 -25.78 16.25 -4.28
CA GLU A 411 -25.37 17.57 -4.73
C GLU A 411 -25.16 17.63 -6.26
N LYS A 412 -25.07 18.83 -6.85
CA LYS A 412 -24.92 19.03 -8.30
C LYS A 412 -23.89 20.10 -8.68
N GLU A 413 -23.63 21.07 -7.80
CA GLU A 413 -22.93 22.29 -8.19
C GLU A 413 -21.43 22.30 -7.91
N TYR A 414 -20.96 21.38 -7.02
CA TYR A 414 -19.63 21.47 -6.46
C TYR A 414 -18.65 20.48 -7.12
N ILE A 415 -17.42 20.92 -7.29
CA ILE A 415 -16.30 20.03 -7.54
C ILE A 415 -15.89 19.40 -6.22
N LEU A 416 -15.72 18.08 -6.21
CA LEU A 416 -15.34 17.31 -5.02
C LEU A 416 -13.83 17.09 -5.02
N LEU A 417 -13.20 17.28 -3.86
CA LEU A 417 -11.77 17.05 -3.67
C LEU A 417 -11.48 15.55 -3.48
N ASP A 418 -10.23 15.14 -3.60
CA ASP A 418 -9.78 13.75 -3.47
C ASP A 418 -9.97 13.12 -2.07
N SER A 419 -10.28 13.92 -1.05
CA SER A 419 -10.80 13.42 0.24
C SER A 419 -12.21 12.84 0.14
N MET A 420 -12.86 13.00 -1.01
CA MET A 420 -14.21 12.54 -1.31
C MET A 420 -14.23 11.55 -2.47
N ALA A 421 -15.28 10.74 -2.48
CA ALA A 421 -15.73 9.98 -3.63
C ALA A 421 -17.18 10.37 -3.95
N PHE A 422 -17.62 10.03 -5.15
CA PHE A 422 -19.00 10.27 -5.57
C PHE A 422 -19.47 9.21 -6.54
N MET A 423 -20.76 9.07 -6.64
CA MET A 423 -21.41 8.23 -7.66
C MET A 423 -22.49 9.01 -8.39
N VAL A 424 -22.63 8.67 -9.66
CA VAL A 424 -23.77 9.06 -10.48
C VAL A 424 -24.57 7.80 -10.80
N ALA A 425 -25.87 7.96 -11.03
CA ALA A 425 -26.77 6.87 -11.36
C ALA A 425 -27.66 7.28 -12.54
N ASN A 426 -28.44 6.33 -13.07
CA ASN A 426 -29.32 6.58 -14.21
C ASN A 426 -30.44 7.57 -13.90
N SER A 427 -30.82 7.72 -12.62
CA SER A 427 -31.89 8.63 -12.22
C SER A 427 -31.65 9.26 -10.85
N LYS A 428 -32.28 10.45 -10.66
CA LYS A 428 -32.30 11.13 -9.36
C LYS A 428 -33.02 10.32 -8.28
N ASN A 429 -34.02 9.53 -8.63
CA ASN A 429 -34.75 8.70 -7.67
C ASN A 429 -33.88 7.56 -7.15
N GLU A 430 -33.05 6.97 -8.00
CA GLU A 430 -32.05 5.98 -7.59
C GLU A 430 -31.02 6.57 -6.63
N LEU A 431 -30.50 7.78 -6.91
CA LEU A 431 -29.59 8.47 -6.00
C LEU A 431 -30.25 8.79 -4.64
N LYS A 432 -31.53 9.18 -4.63
CA LYS A 432 -32.26 9.41 -3.39
C LYS A 432 -32.51 8.14 -2.59
N TYR A 433 -32.80 7.03 -3.26
CA TYR A 433 -32.92 5.71 -2.64
C TYR A 433 -31.61 5.32 -1.97
N LEU A 434 -30.49 5.41 -2.71
CA LEU A 434 -29.16 5.14 -2.19
C LEU A 434 -28.77 6.08 -1.05
N LEU A 435 -29.12 7.37 -1.14
CA LEU A 435 -28.87 8.34 -0.07
C LEU A 435 -29.54 7.93 1.25
N GLY A 436 -30.80 7.49 1.18
CA GLY A 436 -31.53 7.03 2.36
C GLY A 436 -31.01 5.72 2.92
N PHE A 437 -30.58 4.81 2.03
CA PHE A 437 -30.07 3.51 2.44
C PHE A 437 -28.64 3.55 3.02
N LEU A 438 -27.78 4.42 2.48
CA LEU A 438 -26.37 4.50 2.88
C LEU A 438 -26.11 5.42 4.09
N ASN A 439 -27.02 6.34 4.41
CA ASN A 439 -27.00 7.15 5.61
C ASN A 439 -27.70 6.47 6.78
#